data_67616e0f54a303b8590fb4bf4559d7fe
#
_entry.id   67616e0f54a303b8590fb4bf4559d7fe
#
_cell.length_a   1.000
_cell.length_b   1.000
_cell.length_c   1.000
_cell.angle_alpha   90.00
_cell.angle_beta   90.00
_cell.angle_gamma   90.00
#
_symmetry.space_group_name_H-M   'P 1'
#
loop_
_entity.id
_entity.type
_entity.pdbx_description
1 polymer ?
#
loop_
_entity_poly.entity_id
_entity_poly.type
_entity_poly.pdbx_seq_one_letter_code
_entity_poly.pdbx_strand_id
1 'polypeptide(L)'
;DAGAGLPAPTDRRYDNAAVWHATERILDMGVLADDLGFDSFWLTEHHFQYEGYEIIPNGLLTGAILAERTERIRIGMAFNIVPQWHPLKLAEDFATLHNISGGRGILGVGRGTVPREAETLGTKIGSFDNPDAKAADDLNRAMFDEAMQVIHLAMNKESFSFHGDVFDFPPAGIPDRGGFVEELSLVPRPLYPYETWQAITSPPTLDQVATSGWGGVFWNNHHSFTRARWEHFAETYASVHG
;
A
#
# COMPACT_ATOMS: atom_id res chain seq x y z
N ASP A 1 -14.68 14.91 -10.15
CA ASP A 1 -14.20 16.20 -9.70
C ASP A 1 -14.37 16.31 -8.19
N ALA A 2 -13.42 15.71 -7.44
CA ALA A 2 -13.49 15.66 -5.97
C ALA A 2 -13.42 17.07 -5.32
N GLY A 3 -13.07 18.09 -6.08
CA GLY A 3 -13.09 19.48 -5.63
C GLY A 3 -14.42 20.21 -5.81
N ALA A 4 -15.27 19.75 -6.72
CA ALA A 4 -16.53 20.42 -6.98
C ALA A 4 -17.58 20.06 -5.92
N GLY A 5 -17.94 21.02 -5.12
CA GLY A 5 -18.97 20.90 -4.09
C GLY A 5 -18.46 20.51 -2.70
N LEU A 6 -17.16 20.36 -2.51
CA LEU A 6 -16.59 20.25 -1.17
C LEU A 6 -16.51 21.64 -0.53
N PRO A 7 -16.99 21.85 0.72
CA PRO A 7 -16.79 23.09 1.44
C PRO A 7 -15.29 23.42 1.54
N ALA A 8 -14.99 24.72 1.70
CA ALA A 8 -13.62 25.16 1.90
C ALA A 8 -12.97 24.38 3.06
N PRO A 9 -11.70 23.96 2.92
CA PRO A 9 -11.02 23.12 3.93
C PRO A 9 -11.04 23.75 5.33
N THR A 10 -11.01 25.06 5.44
CA THR A 10 -11.04 25.81 6.71
C THR A 10 -12.33 25.65 7.49
N ASP A 11 -13.43 25.31 6.83
CA ASP A 11 -14.76 25.22 7.45
C ASP A 11 -15.16 23.77 7.76
N ARG A 12 -14.28 22.82 7.47
CA ARG A 12 -14.55 21.38 7.60
C ARG A 12 -13.66 20.75 8.64
N ARG A 13 -14.12 20.81 9.87
CA ARG A 13 -13.59 19.96 10.93
C ARG A 13 -14.72 19.16 11.51
N TYR A 14 -14.71 17.87 11.28
CA TYR A 14 -15.65 16.97 11.91
C TYR A 14 -15.27 16.74 13.38
N ASP A 15 -16.29 16.52 14.20
CA ASP A 15 -16.09 16.05 15.56
C ASP A 15 -15.34 14.69 15.56
N ASN A 16 -14.36 14.57 16.45
CA ASN A 16 -13.51 13.38 16.51
C ASN A 16 -14.30 12.09 16.81
N ALA A 17 -15.36 12.18 17.62
CA ALA A 17 -16.23 11.03 17.88
C ALA A 17 -17.00 10.61 16.62
N ALA A 18 -17.46 11.56 15.80
CA ALA A 18 -18.13 11.26 14.55
C ALA A 18 -17.18 10.57 13.56
N VAL A 19 -15.93 11.01 13.48
CA VAL A 19 -14.89 10.35 12.67
C VAL A 19 -14.62 8.92 13.15
N TRP A 20 -14.53 8.73 14.48
CA TRP A 20 -14.36 7.40 15.04
C TRP A 20 -15.55 6.47 14.73
N HIS A 21 -16.78 6.96 14.88
CA HIS A 21 -17.98 6.19 14.50
C HIS A 21 -18.01 5.81 13.01
N ALA A 22 -17.45 6.63 12.14
CA ALA A 22 -17.34 6.24 10.74
C ALA A 22 -16.36 5.08 10.55
N THR A 23 -15.26 5.03 11.30
CA THR A 23 -14.34 3.88 11.32
C THR A 23 -15.02 2.61 11.81
N GLU A 24 -15.83 2.69 12.88
CA GLU A 24 -16.62 1.54 13.37
C GLU A 24 -17.58 1.02 12.28
N ARG A 25 -18.25 1.93 11.55
CA ARG A 25 -19.13 1.53 10.43
C ARG A 25 -18.38 0.88 9.27
N ILE A 26 -17.15 1.28 9.00
CA ILE A 26 -16.32 0.61 7.99
C ILE A 26 -16.06 -0.84 8.36
N LEU A 27 -15.77 -1.11 9.64
CA LEU A 27 -15.63 -2.49 10.13
C LEU A 27 -16.95 -3.28 10.01
N ASP A 28 -18.07 -2.68 10.38
CA ASP A 28 -19.39 -3.31 10.25
C ASP A 28 -19.75 -3.60 8.77
N MET A 29 -19.38 -2.69 7.85
CA MET A 29 -19.54 -2.92 6.41
C MET A 29 -18.68 -4.07 5.91
N GLY A 30 -17.46 -4.22 6.41
CA GLY A 30 -16.58 -5.35 6.07
C GLY A 30 -17.16 -6.69 6.54
N VAL A 31 -17.74 -6.75 7.75
CA VAL A 31 -18.45 -7.93 8.25
C VAL A 31 -19.65 -8.24 7.39
N LEU A 32 -20.48 -7.23 7.07
CA LEU A 32 -21.64 -7.41 6.20
C LEU A 32 -21.22 -7.89 4.80
N ALA A 33 -20.11 -7.41 4.27
CA ALA A 33 -19.61 -7.86 2.97
C ALA A 33 -19.19 -9.34 3.02
N ASP A 34 -18.59 -9.81 4.11
CA ASP A 34 -18.30 -11.23 4.32
C ASP A 34 -19.57 -12.08 4.36
N ASP A 35 -20.57 -11.64 5.14
CA ASP A 35 -21.88 -12.31 5.26
C ASP A 35 -22.60 -12.41 3.90
N LEU A 36 -22.51 -11.38 3.09
CA LEU A 36 -23.10 -11.32 1.75
C LEU A 36 -22.30 -12.07 0.68
N GLY A 37 -21.11 -12.57 1.00
CA GLY A 37 -20.28 -13.38 0.11
C GLY A 37 -19.48 -12.58 -0.92
N PHE A 38 -19.10 -11.34 -0.62
CA PHE A 38 -18.15 -10.60 -1.45
C PHE A 38 -16.77 -11.25 -1.37
N ASP A 39 -15.98 -11.16 -2.46
CA ASP A 39 -14.66 -11.78 -2.56
C ASP A 39 -13.61 -11.04 -1.76
N SER A 40 -13.69 -9.71 -1.70
CA SER A 40 -12.69 -8.87 -1.03
C SER A 40 -13.29 -7.56 -0.53
N PHE A 41 -12.71 -7.05 0.55
CA PHE A 41 -12.97 -5.72 1.10
C PHE A 41 -11.67 -4.92 1.14
N TRP A 42 -11.68 -3.70 0.64
CA TRP A 42 -10.48 -2.89 0.47
C TRP A 42 -10.53 -1.66 1.37
N LEU A 43 -9.44 -1.45 2.13
CA LEU A 43 -9.26 -0.33 3.02
C LEU A 43 -8.30 0.68 2.39
N THR A 44 -8.66 1.96 2.43
CA THR A 44 -7.75 3.05 2.02
C THR A 44 -6.81 3.43 3.16
N GLU A 45 -5.68 4.07 2.82
CA GLU A 45 -4.79 4.71 3.79
C GLU A 45 -4.70 6.18 3.45
N HIS A 46 -5.12 7.03 4.41
CA HIS A 46 -5.00 8.49 4.29
C HIS A 46 -4.72 9.14 5.65
N HIS A 47 -3.94 10.20 5.63
CA HIS A 47 -3.45 10.85 6.82
C HIS A 47 -3.88 12.32 6.88
N PHE A 48 -4.12 12.83 8.10
CA PHE A 48 -4.36 14.25 8.39
C PHE A 48 -5.58 14.86 7.66
N GLN A 49 -6.54 14.02 7.28
CA GLN A 49 -7.77 14.42 6.58
C GLN A 49 -8.82 14.92 7.57
N TYR A 50 -8.56 16.08 8.19
CA TYR A 50 -9.47 16.66 9.18
C TYR A 50 -10.86 17.01 8.61
N GLU A 51 -10.99 17.02 7.29
CA GLU A 51 -12.23 17.19 6.56
C GLU A 51 -13.14 15.94 6.64
N GLY A 52 -12.66 14.85 7.22
CA GLY A 52 -13.39 13.59 7.34
C GLY A 52 -13.63 12.88 6.00
N TYR A 53 -12.82 13.19 5.00
CA TYR A 53 -12.96 12.65 3.65
C TYR A 53 -12.48 11.20 3.58
N GLU A 54 -11.29 10.93 4.12
CA GLU A 54 -10.69 9.61 4.26
C GLU A 54 -9.98 9.53 5.59
N ILE A 55 -10.35 8.55 6.42
CA ILE A 55 -10.14 8.62 7.86
C ILE A 55 -9.35 7.43 8.45
N ILE A 56 -8.89 6.51 7.61
CA ILE A 56 -8.12 5.36 8.08
C ILE A 56 -6.63 5.64 7.91
N PRO A 57 -5.89 5.94 8.99
CA PRO A 57 -4.46 6.23 8.87
C PRO A 57 -3.59 4.96 8.83
N ASN A 58 -4.15 3.80 9.13
CA ASN A 58 -3.46 2.52 9.06
C ASN A 58 -4.46 1.41 8.71
N GLY A 59 -4.46 1.05 7.44
CA GLY A 59 -5.32 -0.01 6.91
C GLY A 59 -4.96 -1.39 7.46
N LEU A 60 -3.68 -1.65 7.78
CA LEU A 60 -3.25 -2.95 8.31
C LEU A 60 -3.79 -3.20 9.72
N LEU A 61 -3.76 -2.21 10.61
CA LEU A 61 -4.37 -2.32 11.94
C LEU A 61 -5.89 -2.50 11.85
N THR A 62 -6.56 -1.73 11.02
CA THR A 62 -8.01 -1.85 10.79
C THR A 62 -8.33 -3.21 10.15
N GLY A 63 -7.52 -3.65 9.21
CA GLY A 63 -7.62 -4.96 8.57
C GLY A 63 -7.43 -6.12 9.53
N ALA A 64 -6.55 -6.01 10.52
CA ALA A 64 -6.36 -7.04 11.55
C ALA A 64 -7.63 -7.22 12.42
N ILE A 65 -8.30 -6.11 12.77
CA ILE A 65 -9.60 -6.16 13.46
C ILE A 65 -10.66 -6.82 12.59
N LEU A 66 -10.68 -6.48 11.30
CA LEU A 66 -11.62 -7.07 10.34
C LEU A 66 -11.35 -8.56 10.15
N ALA A 67 -10.08 -8.98 10.12
CA ALA A 67 -9.68 -10.38 10.02
C ALA A 67 -10.25 -11.25 11.13
N GLU A 68 -10.28 -10.74 12.36
CA GLU A 68 -10.86 -11.41 13.53
C GLU A 68 -12.40 -11.46 13.52
N ARG A 69 -13.04 -10.55 12.77
CA ARG A 69 -14.50 -10.45 12.70
C ARG A 69 -15.11 -11.16 11.48
N THR A 70 -14.27 -11.68 10.57
CA THR A 70 -14.68 -12.26 9.29
C THR A 70 -14.03 -13.62 9.06
N GLU A 71 -14.65 -14.46 8.22
CA GLU A 71 -14.17 -15.82 7.99
C GLU A 71 -13.61 -16.06 6.59
N ARG A 72 -14.14 -15.38 5.56
CA ARG A 72 -13.89 -15.71 4.16
C ARG A 72 -13.34 -14.55 3.36
N ILE A 73 -13.84 -13.33 3.59
CA ILE A 73 -13.51 -12.17 2.78
C ILE A 73 -12.02 -11.87 2.80
N ARG A 74 -11.46 -11.59 1.64
CA ARG A 74 -10.08 -11.15 1.52
C ARG A 74 -9.98 -9.66 1.89
N ILE A 75 -8.89 -9.30 2.55
CA ILE A 75 -8.69 -7.96 3.09
C ILE A 75 -7.53 -7.30 2.33
N GLY A 76 -7.88 -6.34 1.50
CA GLY A 76 -6.92 -5.60 0.67
C GLY A 76 -6.65 -4.20 1.20
N MET A 77 -5.44 -3.71 0.96
CA MET A 77 -5.08 -2.32 1.19
C MET A 77 -5.13 -1.55 -0.14
N ALA A 78 -5.87 -0.47 -0.19
CA ALA A 78 -5.99 0.36 -1.37
C ALA A 78 -5.63 1.84 -1.08
N PHE A 79 -4.38 2.14 -0.79
CA PHE A 79 -3.19 1.29 -0.80
C PHE A 79 -2.29 1.65 0.38
N ASN A 80 -1.38 0.76 0.78
CA ASN A 80 -0.25 1.18 1.63
C ASN A 80 0.64 2.10 0.78
N ILE A 81 0.89 3.30 1.27
CA ILE A 81 1.72 4.29 0.55
C ILE A 81 3.18 4.02 0.88
N VAL A 82 3.78 3.10 0.15
CA VAL A 82 5.09 2.50 0.46
C VAL A 82 6.19 3.53 0.76
N PRO A 83 6.34 4.66 0.01
CA PRO A 83 7.36 5.64 0.35
C PRO A 83 7.16 6.34 1.71
N GLN A 84 5.98 6.25 2.31
CA GLN A 84 5.68 6.83 3.63
C GLN A 84 5.92 5.83 4.78
N TRP A 85 6.26 4.59 4.45
CA TRP A 85 6.54 3.53 5.41
C TRP A 85 8.03 3.19 5.46
N HIS A 86 8.47 2.75 6.62
CA HIS A 86 9.72 2.00 6.67
C HIS A 86 9.46 0.60 6.09
N PRO A 87 10.19 0.15 5.04
CA PRO A 87 9.82 -1.06 4.30
C PRO A 87 9.78 -2.33 5.17
N LEU A 88 10.69 -2.46 6.13
CA LEU A 88 10.70 -3.60 7.04
C LEU A 88 9.50 -3.58 8.00
N LYS A 89 9.06 -2.40 8.46
CA LYS A 89 7.86 -2.29 9.30
C LYS A 89 6.60 -2.65 8.53
N LEU A 90 6.50 -2.18 7.28
CA LEU A 90 5.38 -2.54 6.41
C LEU A 90 5.34 -4.07 6.18
N ALA A 91 6.49 -4.70 5.95
CA ALA A 91 6.58 -6.15 5.77
C ALA A 91 6.16 -6.92 7.04
N GLU A 92 6.62 -6.49 8.23
CA GLU A 92 6.22 -7.09 9.53
C GLU A 92 4.72 -6.96 9.77
N ASP A 93 4.17 -5.78 9.58
CA ASP A 93 2.76 -5.48 9.85
C ASP A 93 1.84 -6.24 8.86
N PHE A 94 2.21 -6.27 7.57
CA PHE A 94 1.49 -7.05 6.58
C PHE A 94 1.57 -8.56 6.85
N ALA A 95 2.76 -9.10 7.13
CA ALA A 95 2.92 -10.52 7.46
C ALA A 95 2.09 -10.91 8.69
N THR A 96 2.02 -10.03 9.69
CA THR A 96 1.20 -10.23 10.89
C THR A 96 -0.28 -10.29 10.54
N LEU A 97 -0.81 -9.31 9.80
CA LEU A 97 -2.21 -9.30 9.34
C LEU A 97 -2.53 -10.53 8.49
N HIS A 98 -1.63 -10.87 7.54
CA HIS A 98 -1.82 -11.99 6.63
C HIS A 98 -1.90 -13.34 7.38
N ASN A 99 -1.04 -13.50 8.39
CA ASN A 99 -1.05 -14.70 9.24
C ASN A 99 -2.29 -14.77 10.15
N ILE A 100 -2.68 -13.66 10.80
CA ILE A 100 -3.90 -13.58 11.61
C ILE A 100 -5.13 -13.93 10.76
N SER A 101 -5.20 -13.42 9.55
CA SER A 101 -6.33 -13.68 8.65
C SER A 101 -6.35 -15.08 8.03
N GLY A 102 -5.36 -15.94 8.31
CA GLY A 102 -5.25 -17.24 7.66
C GLY A 102 -4.96 -17.17 6.16
N GLY A 103 -4.19 -16.17 5.72
CA GLY A 103 -3.80 -15.99 4.32
C GLY A 103 -4.75 -15.13 3.49
N ARG A 104 -5.71 -14.42 4.10
CA ARG A 104 -6.69 -13.60 3.39
C ARG A 104 -6.23 -12.16 3.08
N GLY A 105 -5.07 -11.75 3.60
CA GLY A 105 -4.52 -10.42 3.33
C GLY A 105 -4.03 -10.26 1.89
N ILE A 106 -4.28 -9.10 1.28
CA ILE A 106 -3.75 -8.70 -0.03
C ILE A 106 -2.84 -7.50 0.20
N LEU A 107 -1.57 -7.59 -0.24
CA LEU A 107 -0.62 -6.48 -0.18
C LEU A 107 -0.90 -5.48 -1.29
N GLY A 108 -1.77 -4.53 -1.02
CA GLY A 108 -2.02 -3.43 -1.95
C GLY A 108 -1.04 -2.28 -1.68
N VAL A 109 -0.38 -1.79 -2.72
CA VAL A 109 0.72 -0.81 -2.64
C VAL A 109 0.53 0.36 -3.59
N GLY A 110 0.99 1.54 -3.17
CA GLY A 110 0.94 2.75 -3.95
C GLY A 110 2.10 3.70 -3.64
N ARG A 111 2.27 4.73 -4.49
CA ARG A 111 3.33 5.74 -4.32
C ARG A 111 2.85 7.02 -3.64
N GLY A 112 1.54 7.16 -3.41
CA GLY A 112 0.91 8.35 -2.87
C GLY A 112 0.56 9.40 -3.92
N THR A 113 -0.44 10.20 -3.59
CA THR A 113 -0.98 11.25 -4.48
C THR A 113 -1.29 12.56 -3.75
N VAL A 114 -1.21 12.56 -2.41
CA VAL A 114 -1.61 13.71 -1.57
C VAL A 114 -0.37 14.39 -0.98
N PRO A 115 -0.03 15.64 -1.41
CA PRO A 115 1.15 16.35 -0.92
C PRO A 115 1.15 16.56 0.59
N ARG A 116 0.00 16.88 1.19
CA ARG A 116 -0.15 17.05 2.65
C ARG A 116 0.36 15.84 3.43
N GLU A 117 0.06 14.65 2.95
CA GLU A 117 0.48 13.40 3.58
C GLU A 117 1.96 13.14 3.34
N ALA A 118 2.36 13.14 2.08
CA ALA A 118 3.73 12.83 1.68
C ALA A 118 4.75 13.75 2.36
N GLU A 119 4.57 15.06 2.28
CA GLU A 119 5.53 16.02 2.83
C GLU A 119 5.54 16.01 4.37
N THR A 120 4.38 15.80 5.01
CA THR A 120 4.31 15.67 6.47
C THR A 120 5.01 14.42 6.97
N LEU A 121 4.95 13.32 6.21
CA LEU A 121 5.60 12.05 6.53
C LEU A 121 7.04 11.94 5.97
N GLY A 122 7.59 13.05 5.48
CA GLY A 122 9.01 13.15 5.11
C GLY A 122 9.34 12.67 3.70
N THR A 123 8.34 12.45 2.85
CA THR A 123 8.53 12.12 1.44
C THR A 123 8.06 13.25 0.53
N LYS A 124 8.29 13.12 -0.77
CA LYS A 124 7.84 14.10 -1.76
C LYS A 124 7.15 13.39 -2.90
N ILE A 125 6.16 14.05 -3.48
CA ILE A 125 5.54 13.62 -4.74
C ILE A 125 5.67 14.74 -5.76
N GLY A 126 5.73 14.38 -7.04
CA GLY A 126 5.68 15.34 -8.12
C GLY A 126 4.29 15.98 -8.18
N SER A 127 4.15 17.25 -7.82
CA SER A 127 2.92 18.02 -7.99
C SER A 127 3.11 19.07 -9.07
N PHE A 128 2.02 19.46 -9.74
CA PHE A 128 2.06 20.43 -10.83
C PHE A 128 2.60 21.82 -10.41
N ASP A 129 2.54 22.14 -9.14
CA ASP A 129 2.98 23.44 -8.59
C ASP A 129 4.44 23.41 -8.09
N ASN A 130 5.15 22.28 -8.19
CA ASN A 130 6.52 22.13 -7.73
C ASN A 130 7.49 22.26 -8.91
N PRO A 131 8.42 23.23 -8.93
CA PRO A 131 9.44 23.35 -9.97
C PRO A 131 10.35 22.12 -10.06
N ASP A 132 10.51 21.38 -8.96
CA ASP A 132 11.31 20.16 -8.87
C ASP A 132 10.45 18.87 -8.99
N ALA A 133 9.23 18.98 -9.53
CA ALA A 133 8.26 17.89 -9.59
C ALA A 133 8.83 16.60 -10.20
N LYS A 134 9.66 16.72 -11.25
CA LYS A 134 10.28 15.56 -11.88
C LYS A 134 11.27 14.88 -10.94
N ALA A 135 12.16 15.62 -10.31
CA ALA A 135 13.14 15.07 -9.38
C ALA A 135 12.45 14.44 -8.15
N ALA A 136 11.37 15.04 -7.67
CA ALA A 136 10.56 14.51 -6.59
C ALA A 136 9.86 13.19 -7.00
N ASP A 137 9.31 13.10 -8.22
CA ASP A 137 8.71 11.86 -8.74
C ASP A 137 9.75 10.76 -8.97
N ASP A 138 10.92 11.11 -9.52
CA ASP A 138 12.01 10.17 -9.73
C ASP A 138 12.51 9.58 -8.39
N LEU A 139 12.68 10.41 -7.36
CA LEU A 139 13.06 9.95 -6.01
C LEU A 139 11.97 9.09 -5.38
N ASN A 140 10.72 9.53 -5.45
CA ASN A 140 9.58 8.75 -4.92
C ASN A 140 9.49 7.38 -5.60
N ARG A 141 9.75 7.30 -6.89
CA ARG A 141 9.80 6.04 -7.64
C ARG A 141 10.95 5.16 -7.17
N ALA A 142 12.16 5.70 -7.04
CA ALA A 142 13.31 4.95 -6.55
C ALA A 142 13.07 4.41 -5.13
N MET A 143 12.52 5.24 -4.24
CA MET A 143 12.12 4.81 -2.90
C MET A 143 11.10 3.66 -2.94
N PHE A 144 10.09 3.78 -3.79
CA PHE A 144 9.07 2.73 -3.95
C PHE A 144 9.69 1.43 -4.47
N ASP A 145 10.48 1.50 -5.53
CA ASP A 145 11.05 0.33 -6.20
C ASP A 145 12.02 -0.43 -5.27
N GLU A 146 12.91 0.27 -4.54
CA GLU A 146 13.80 -0.37 -3.58
C GLU A 146 13.03 -0.90 -2.35
N ALA A 147 12.08 -0.14 -1.83
CA ALA A 147 11.25 -0.59 -0.71
C ALA A 147 10.50 -1.89 -1.06
N MET A 148 9.95 -2.00 -2.27
CA MET A 148 9.27 -3.21 -2.72
C MET A 148 10.24 -4.40 -2.82
N GLN A 149 11.47 -4.19 -3.29
CA GLN A 149 12.50 -5.23 -3.29
C GLN A 149 12.81 -5.71 -1.85
N VAL A 150 13.01 -4.77 -0.92
CA VAL A 150 13.25 -5.09 0.50
C VAL A 150 12.07 -5.86 1.10
N ILE A 151 10.83 -5.40 0.87
CA ILE A 151 9.62 -6.06 1.37
C ILE A 151 9.54 -7.51 0.86
N HIS A 152 9.73 -7.71 -0.45
CA HIS A 152 9.70 -9.06 -1.02
C HIS A 152 10.85 -9.95 -0.55
N LEU A 153 12.07 -9.42 -0.41
CA LEU A 153 13.18 -10.17 0.16
C LEU A 153 12.87 -10.60 1.60
N ALA A 154 12.43 -9.64 2.44
CA ALA A 154 12.10 -9.89 3.84
C ALA A 154 11.00 -10.96 4.01
N MET A 155 9.95 -10.90 3.21
CA MET A 155 8.84 -11.84 3.32
C MET A 155 9.13 -13.24 2.74
N ASN A 156 10.03 -13.35 1.77
CA ASN A 156 10.24 -14.62 1.03
C ASN A 156 11.57 -15.31 1.34
N LYS A 157 12.54 -14.63 1.97
CA LYS A 157 13.84 -15.23 2.33
C LYS A 157 13.92 -15.51 3.81
N GLU A 158 14.65 -16.54 4.18
CA GLU A 158 14.92 -16.87 5.58
C GLU A 158 15.80 -15.80 6.22
N SER A 159 16.82 -15.37 5.51
CA SER A 159 17.64 -14.20 5.81
C SER A 159 17.94 -13.43 4.53
N PHE A 160 18.26 -12.16 4.69
CA PHE A 160 18.57 -11.27 3.56
C PHE A 160 19.43 -10.09 4.01
N SER A 161 20.16 -9.53 3.06
CA SER A 161 20.70 -8.16 3.09
C SER A 161 20.26 -7.42 1.83
N PHE A 162 20.23 -6.12 1.88
CA PHE A 162 19.91 -5.25 0.75
C PHE A 162 20.75 -3.99 0.82
N HIS A 163 21.46 -3.68 -0.26
CA HIS A 163 22.35 -2.52 -0.38
C HIS A 163 21.98 -1.77 -1.66
N GLY A 164 21.10 -0.77 -1.54
CA GLY A 164 20.62 0.07 -2.62
C GLY A 164 21.10 1.50 -2.50
N ASP A 165 20.55 2.36 -3.35
CA ASP A 165 20.85 3.79 -3.33
C ASP A 165 20.05 4.55 -2.26
N VAL A 166 18.89 4.02 -1.88
CA VAL A 166 17.97 4.62 -0.90
C VAL A 166 18.00 3.85 0.42
N PHE A 167 18.03 2.53 0.38
CA PHE A 167 17.98 1.68 1.56
C PHE A 167 19.24 0.81 1.69
N ASP A 168 19.72 0.68 2.93
CA ASP A 168 20.87 -0.14 3.31
C ASP A 168 20.49 -0.99 4.53
N PHE A 169 20.34 -2.30 4.34
CA PHE A 169 19.86 -3.23 5.38
C PHE A 169 20.67 -4.54 5.40
N PRO A 170 21.28 -4.91 6.56
CA PRO A 170 21.48 -4.06 7.73
C PRO A 170 22.53 -2.98 7.45
N PRO A 171 22.44 -1.80 8.07
CA PRO A 171 23.55 -0.85 8.06
C PRO A 171 24.80 -1.47 8.68
N ALA A 172 25.96 -1.16 8.13
CA ALA A 172 27.21 -1.72 8.60
C ALA A 172 27.50 -1.35 10.07
N GLY A 173 28.10 -2.30 10.81
CA GLY A 173 28.62 -2.05 12.14
C GLY A 173 27.62 -2.13 13.28
N ILE A 174 26.43 -2.70 13.07
CA ILE A 174 25.49 -2.99 14.17
C ILE A 174 26.03 -4.15 15.00
N PRO A 175 26.34 -3.98 16.32
CA PRO A 175 26.87 -5.06 17.14
C PRO A 175 25.82 -6.13 17.41
N ASP A 176 26.20 -7.41 17.32
CA ASP A 176 25.39 -8.55 17.72
C ASP A 176 26.26 -9.69 18.26
N ARG A 177 26.02 -10.12 19.50
CA ARG A 177 26.54 -11.36 20.13
C ARG A 177 28.05 -11.63 19.94
N GLY A 178 28.86 -10.58 19.92
CA GLY A 178 30.31 -10.68 19.74
C GLY A 178 30.79 -10.55 18.30
N GLY A 179 29.88 -10.26 17.36
CA GLY A 179 30.14 -9.91 15.97
C GLY A 179 29.34 -8.70 15.53
N PHE A 180 28.92 -8.71 14.29
CA PHE A 180 28.04 -7.72 13.71
C PHE A 180 26.86 -8.37 13.01
N VAL A 181 25.75 -7.63 12.88
CA VAL A 181 24.61 -8.06 12.08
C VAL A 181 25.00 -7.98 10.60
N GLU A 182 25.02 -9.12 9.91
CA GLU A 182 25.34 -9.20 8.48
C GLU A 182 24.09 -9.45 7.62
N GLU A 183 23.07 -10.07 8.19
CA GLU A 183 21.78 -10.32 7.55
C GLU A 183 20.63 -10.09 8.53
N LEU A 184 19.45 -9.84 7.98
CA LEU A 184 18.19 -9.69 8.72
C LEU A 184 17.25 -10.86 8.41
N SER A 185 16.37 -11.18 9.36
CA SER A 185 15.26 -12.13 9.16
C SER A 185 13.96 -11.48 9.62
N LEU A 186 12.94 -11.53 8.78
CA LEU A 186 11.59 -11.10 9.16
C LEU A 186 10.97 -12.15 10.08
N VAL A 187 10.43 -11.72 11.23
CA VAL A 187 9.81 -12.64 12.21
C VAL A 187 8.51 -12.03 12.76
N PRO A 188 7.35 -12.66 12.49
CA PRO A 188 7.16 -13.81 11.60
C PRO A 188 7.14 -13.42 10.12
N ARG A 189 7.49 -14.36 9.25
CA ARG A 189 7.25 -14.26 7.81
C ARG A 189 5.80 -14.72 7.49
N PRO A 190 5.26 -14.39 6.30
CA PRO A 190 4.00 -14.94 5.85
C PRO A 190 4.02 -16.48 5.88
N LEU A 191 2.98 -17.08 6.47
CA LEU A 191 2.78 -18.52 6.51
C LEU A 191 2.06 -19.05 5.26
N TYR A 192 1.41 -18.18 4.53
CA TYR A 192 0.62 -18.46 3.34
C TYR A 192 1.13 -17.68 2.14
N PRO A 193 0.91 -18.17 0.90
CA PRO A 193 1.14 -17.37 -0.29
C PRO A 193 0.33 -16.07 -0.26
N TYR A 194 0.91 -14.97 -0.68
CA TYR A 194 0.25 -13.67 -0.74
C TYR A 194 0.30 -13.07 -2.15
N GLU A 195 -0.61 -12.17 -2.42
CA GLU A 195 -0.67 -11.39 -3.66
C GLU A 195 -0.27 -9.95 -3.39
N THR A 196 0.45 -9.37 -4.34
CA THR A 196 0.73 -7.93 -4.39
C THR A 196 -0.16 -7.28 -5.46
N TRP A 197 -0.80 -6.17 -5.11
CA TRP A 197 -1.64 -5.39 -6.02
C TRP A 197 -1.21 -3.93 -6.01
N GLN A 198 -1.23 -3.26 -7.16
CA GLN A 198 -0.80 -1.86 -7.27
C GLN A 198 -1.81 -1.02 -8.05
N ALA A 199 -1.96 0.25 -7.62
CA ALA A 199 -2.69 1.26 -8.38
C ALA A 199 -1.98 1.59 -9.70
N ILE A 200 -2.70 1.47 -10.81
CA ILE A 200 -2.20 1.79 -12.16
C ILE A 200 -2.72 3.16 -12.57
N THR A 201 -1.85 4.17 -12.51
CA THR A 201 -2.16 5.56 -12.88
C THR A 201 -1.43 6.02 -14.13
N SER A 202 -0.38 5.32 -14.55
CA SER A 202 0.46 5.69 -15.70
C SER A 202 0.89 4.46 -16.51
N PRO A 203 1.25 4.61 -17.82
CA PRO A 203 1.74 3.50 -18.62
C PRO A 203 2.96 2.79 -18.03
N PRO A 204 4.01 3.47 -17.54
CA PRO A 204 5.15 2.78 -16.90
C PRO A 204 4.77 1.93 -15.70
N THR A 205 3.78 2.38 -14.90
CA THR A 205 3.27 1.59 -13.77
C THR A 205 2.50 0.37 -14.26
N LEU A 206 1.76 0.48 -15.36
CA LEU A 206 1.06 -0.66 -15.97
C LEU A 206 2.05 -1.74 -16.38
N ASP A 207 3.09 -1.36 -17.12
CA ASP A 207 4.13 -2.29 -17.57
C ASP A 207 4.84 -2.95 -16.39
N GLN A 208 5.19 -2.19 -15.37
CA GLN A 208 5.80 -2.71 -14.14
C GLN A 208 4.90 -3.74 -13.45
N VAL A 209 3.63 -3.43 -13.24
CA VAL A 209 2.67 -4.33 -12.57
C VAL A 209 2.48 -5.61 -13.37
N ALA A 210 2.30 -5.50 -14.68
CA ALA A 210 2.13 -6.64 -15.56
C ALA A 210 3.36 -7.55 -15.60
N THR A 211 4.56 -6.97 -15.73
CA THR A 211 5.82 -7.73 -15.77
C THR A 211 6.20 -8.35 -14.43
N SER A 212 5.78 -7.74 -13.31
CA SER A 212 5.99 -8.27 -11.96
C SER A 212 5.01 -9.40 -11.59
N GLY A 213 3.99 -9.66 -12.39
CA GLY A 213 2.95 -10.63 -12.08
C GLY A 213 2.01 -10.18 -10.95
N TRP A 214 1.92 -8.86 -10.72
CA TRP A 214 1.06 -8.29 -9.68
C TRP A 214 -0.35 -8.04 -10.18
N GLY A 215 -1.31 -7.97 -9.26
CA GLY A 215 -2.64 -7.48 -9.55
C GLY A 215 -2.65 -5.97 -9.82
N GLY A 216 -3.44 -5.54 -10.78
CA GLY A 216 -3.55 -4.14 -11.15
C GLY A 216 -4.92 -3.56 -10.81
N VAL A 217 -4.95 -2.38 -10.19
CA VAL A 217 -6.17 -1.62 -9.94
C VAL A 217 -6.16 -0.37 -10.80
N PHE A 218 -7.05 -0.32 -11.78
CA PHE A 218 -7.24 0.87 -12.62
C PHE A 218 -8.10 1.88 -11.90
N TRP A 219 -7.61 3.12 -11.82
CA TRP A 219 -8.39 4.20 -11.28
C TRP A 219 -9.58 4.54 -12.17
N ASN A 220 -10.58 5.21 -11.60
CA ASN A 220 -11.84 5.54 -12.22
C ASN A 220 -11.70 6.37 -13.52
N ASN A 221 -11.64 5.69 -14.65
CA ASN A 221 -11.52 6.27 -15.98
C ASN A 221 -12.72 5.89 -16.86
N HIS A 222 -12.89 6.58 -17.98
CA HIS A 222 -13.89 6.20 -18.98
C HIS A 222 -13.65 4.78 -19.49
N HIS A 223 -14.68 3.99 -19.65
CA HIS A 223 -14.62 2.56 -19.97
C HIS A 223 -13.78 2.20 -21.21
N SER A 224 -13.80 3.05 -22.26
CA SER A 224 -12.98 2.81 -23.46
C SER A 224 -11.49 2.92 -23.17
N PHE A 225 -11.10 3.85 -22.32
CA PHE A 225 -9.72 4.03 -21.91
C PHE A 225 -9.24 2.89 -20.98
N THR A 226 -10.11 2.46 -20.07
CA THR A 226 -9.85 1.32 -19.19
C THR A 226 -9.69 0.03 -20.00
N ARG A 227 -10.53 -0.17 -21.06
CA ARG A 227 -10.42 -1.33 -21.93
C ARG A 227 -9.05 -1.42 -22.62
N ALA A 228 -8.60 -0.34 -23.25
CA ALA A 228 -7.31 -0.33 -23.95
C ALA A 228 -6.14 -0.62 -23.00
N ARG A 229 -6.19 -0.08 -21.78
CA ARG A 229 -5.18 -0.37 -20.75
C ARG A 229 -5.24 -1.81 -20.27
N TRP A 230 -6.44 -2.35 -20.11
CA TRP A 230 -6.61 -3.75 -19.71
C TRP A 230 -6.10 -4.70 -20.77
N GLU A 231 -6.38 -4.44 -22.05
CA GLU A 231 -5.85 -5.23 -23.17
C GLU A 231 -4.32 -5.19 -23.17
N HIS A 232 -3.71 -4.02 -23.06
CA HIS A 232 -2.26 -3.88 -22.97
C HIS A 232 -1.68 -4.60 -21.74
N PHE A 233 -2.32 -4.48 -20.58
CA PHE A 233 -1.91 -5.20 -19.37
C PHE A 233 -1.94 -6.72 -19.59
N ALA A 234 -3.03 -7.24 -20.14
CA ALA A 234 -3.19 -8.66 -20.39
C ALA A 234 -2.15 -9.21 -21.40
N GLU A 235 -1.88 -8.47 -22.47
CA GLU A 235 -0.84 -8.81 -23.44
C GLU A 235 0.56 -8.81 -22.83
N THR A 236 0.90 -7.77 -22.06
CA THR A 236 2.19 -7.67 -21.37
C THR A 236 2.35 -8.78 -20.35
N TYR A 237 1.34 -9.03 -19.54
CA TYR A 237 1.33 -10.12 -18.55
C TYR A 237 1.53 -11.48 -19.21
N ALA A 238 0.77 -11.79 -20.24
CA ALA A 238 0.87 -13.05 -20.96
C ALA A 238 2.24 -13.23 -21.64
N SER A 239 2.86 -12.16 -22.12
CA SER A 239 4.19 -12.24 -22.75
C SER A 239 5.31 -12.64 -21.79
N VAL A 240 5.13 -12.39 -20.49
CA VAL A 240 6.13 -12.68 -19.44
C VAL A 240 5.81 -13.97 -18.67
N HIS A 241 4.53 -14.21 -18.40
CA HIS A 241 4.09 -15.27 -17.48
C HIS A 241 3.40 -16.45 -18.18
N GLY A 242 3.07 -16.33 -19.46
CA GLY A 242 2.47 -17.39 -20.31
C GLY A 242 0.95 -17.36 -20.28
#